data_ccb5df5c776210c1a3cf3c9e6af3d9f8
#
_entry.id   ccb5df5c776210c1a3cf3c9e6af3d9f8
#
_cell.length_a   1.000
_cell.length_b   1.000
_cell.length_c   1.000
_cell.angle_alpha   90.00
_cell.angle_beta   90.00
_cell.angle_gamma   90.00
#
_symmetry.space_group_name_H-M   'P 1'
#
loop_
_entity.id
_entity.type
_entity.pdbx_description
1 polymer ?
#
loop_
_entity_poly.entity_id
_entity_poly.type
_entity_poly.pdbx_seq_one_letter_code
_entity_poly.pdbx_strand_id
1 'polypeptide(L)'
;MGEILGIARFRFDEGKLDEYKRLSAEAMEIVKTKDTGTLQYDTYLNDDESECVIIERYRDSEALMEHAANLEDLSAEILAIVTVVHGEVLGDPSAELRAALADSEIPQLFTPYASM
;
A
#
# COMPACT_ATOMS: atom_id res chain seq x y z
N MET A 1 -4.46 0.15 20.22
CA MET A 1 -4.16 0.43 18.84
C MET A 1 -4.87 -0.59 18.00
N GLY A 2 -5.58 -0.19 17.04
CA GLY A 2 -6.32 -1.07 16.19
C GLY A 2 -5.60 -1.34 14.89
N GLU A 3 -6.32 -1.97 13.99
CA GLU A 3 -5.83 -2.24 12.65
C GLU A 3 -5.58 -0.94 11.89
N ILE A 4 -4.67 -1.02 10.96
CA ILE A 4 -4.36 0.07 10.04
C ILE A 4 -4.74 -0.39 8.64
N LEU A 5 -5.44 0.46 7.89
CA LEU A 5 -5.76 0.19 6.49
C LEU A 5 -4.93 1.10 5.59
N GLY A 6 -4.54 0.57 4.46
CA GLY A 6 -3.92 1.35 3.40
C GLY A 6 -4.73 1.21 2.12
N ILE A 7 -4.96 2.31 1.45
CA ILE A 7 -5.63 2.31 0.15
C ILE A 7 -4.75 3.12 -0.79
N ALA A 8 -4.38 2.52 -1.91
CA ALA A 8 -3.57 3.20 -2.91
C ALA A 8 -4.23 3.05 -4.27
N ARG A 9 -4.16 4.10 -5.08
CA ARG A 9 -4.65 4.08 -6.45
C ARG A 9 -3.54 4.53 -7.37
N PHE A 10 -3.20 3.68 -8.33
CA PHE A 10 -2.15 3.94 -9.31
C PHE A 10 -2.72 3.97 -10.71
N ARG A 11 -2.17 4.84 -11.55
CA ARG A 11 -2.39 4.79 -12.98
C ARG A 11 -1.11 4.26 -13.62
N PHE A 12 -1.23 3.28 -14.52
CA PHE A 12 -0.06 2.70 -15.17
C PHE A 12 0.49 3.64 -16.22
N ASP A 13 1.81 3.77 -16.27
CA ASP A 13 2.47 4.49 -17.34
C ASP A 13 2.28 3.71 -18.65
N GLU A 14 2.29 4.42 -19.76
CA GLU A 14 2.01 3.82 -21.07
C GLU A 14 2.92 2.63 -21.33
N GLY A 15 2.33 1.49 -21.69
CA GLY A 15 3.06 0.27 -22.04
C GLY A 15 3.61 -0.51 -20.84
N LYS A 16 3.24 -0.14 -19.61
CA LYS A 16 3.84 -0.73 -18.40
C LYS A 16 2.95 -1.72 -17.66
N LEU A 17 1.76 -2.02 -18.18
CA LEU A 17 0.84 -2.91 -17.47
C LEU A 17 1.43 -4.29 -17.22
N ASP A 18 2.04 -4.90 -18.23
CA ASP A 18 2.58 -6.26 -18.08
C ASP A 18 3.73 -6.28 -17.07
N GLU A 19 4.58 -5.26 -17.08
CA GLU A 19 5.64 -5.14 -16.10
C GLU A 19 5.07 -4.97 -14.70
N TYR A 20 4.03 -4.14 -14.56
CA TYR A 20 3.34 -3.98 -13.28
C TYR A 20 2.79 -5.31 -12.77
N LYS A 21 2.14 -6.09 -13.65
CA LYS A 21 1.58 -7.39 -13.25
C LYS A 21 2.68 -8.34 -12.75
N ARG A 22 3.84 -8.32 -13.39
CA ARG A 22 4.97 -9.13 -12.96
C ARG A 22 5.47 -8.69 -11.57
N LEU A 23 5.66 -7.38 -11.37
CA LEU A 23 6.14 -6.85 -10.10
C LEU A 23 5.09 -7.07 -9.00
N SER A 24 3.80 -6.94 -9.33
CA SER A 24 2.72 -7.18 -8.39
C SER A 24 2.69 -8.63 -7.91
N ALA A 25 2.97 -9.57 -8.80
CA ALA A 25 3.05 -10.99 -8.42
C ALA A 25 4.23 -11.25 -7.47
N GLU A 26 5.36 -10.60 -7.72
CA GLU A 26 6.51 -10.68 -6.81
C GLU A 26 6.18 -10.08 -5.44
N ALA A 27 5.48 -8.95 -5.42
CA ALA A 27 5.06 -8.31 -4.19
C ALA A 27 4.15 -9.25 -3.37
N MET A 28 3.19 -9.89 -4.04
CA MET A 28 2.28 -10.81 -3.37
C MET A 28 3.05 -11.98 -2.74
N GLU A 29 4.05 -12.49 -3.43
CA GLU A 29 4.86 -13.60 -2.89
C GLU A 29 5.65 -13.16 -1.65
N ILE A 30 6.22 -11.96 -1.67
CA ILE A 30 6.93 -11.42 -0.51
C ILE A 30 5.98 -11.23 0.67
N VAL A 31 4.79 -10.70 0.44
CA VAL A 31 3.80 -10.51 1.49
C VAL A 31 3.43 -11.85 2.12
N LYS A 32 3.18 -12.86 1.29
CA LYS A 32 2.79 -14.19 1.78
C LYS A 32 3.89 -14.88 2.58
N THR A 33 5.15 -14.63 2.25
CA THR A 33 6.25 -15.39 2.85
C THR A 33 6.99 -14.62 3.95
N LYS A 34 6.96 -13.27 3.94
CA LYS A 34 7.76 -12.47 4.86
C LYS A 34 6.95 -11.62 5.84
N ASP A 35 5.77 -11.14 5.43
CA ASP A 35 4.97 -10.32 6.32
C ASP A 35 4.34 -11.18 7.42
N THR A 36 4.37 -10.71 8.66
CA THR A 36 3.81 -11.44 9.80
C THR A 36 2.50 -10.84 10.29
N GLY A 37 2.16 -9.62 9.88
CA GLY A 37 0.98 -8.92 10.38
C GLY A 37 0.10 -8.33 9.32
N THR A 38 0.31 -8.66 8.05
CA THR A 38 -0.56 -8.22 6.96
C THR A 38 -1.78 -9.11 6.90
N LEU A 39 -2.96 -8.53 7.07
CA LEU A 39 -4.23 -9.25 7.12
C LEU A 39 -4.93 -9.30 5.77
N GLN A 40 -4.65 -8.34 4.90
CA GLN A 40 -5.25 -8.25 3.57
C GLN A 40 -4.30 -7.50 2.65
N TYR A 41 -4.18 -7.99 1.43
CA TYR A 41 -3.36 -7.34 0.41
C TYR A 41 -3.94 -7.71 -0.96
N ASP A 42 -4.89 -6.91 -1.44
CA ASP A 42 -5.64 -7.19 -2.66
C ASP A 42 -5.45 -6.07 -3.68
N THR A 43 -5.35 -6.43 -4.94
CA THR A 43 -5.23 -5.49 -6.05
C THR A 43 -6.41 -5.66 -6.99
N TYR A 44 -7.03 -4.54 -7.35
CA TYR A 44 -8.18 -4.51 -8.26
C TYR A 44 -7.85 -3.66 -9.47
N LEU A 45 -8.26 -4.11 -10.63
CA LEU A 45 -8.08 -3.36 -11.89
C LEU A 45 -9.42 -2.80 -12.34
N ASN A 46 -9.41 -1.61 -12.93
CA ASN A 46 -10.61 -1.07 -13.58
C ASN A 46 -10.83 -1.75 -14.94
N ASP A 47 -11.96 -1.46 -15.59
CA ASP A 47 -12.40 -2.21 -16.79
C ASP A 47 -11.39 -2.17 -17.93
N ASP A 48 -10.78 -1.02 -18.20
CA ASP A 48 -9.80 -0.90 -19.29
C ASP A 48 -8.38 -1.19 -18.86
N GLU A 49 -8.20 -1.60 -17.59
CA GLU A 49 -6.89 -1.92 -16.99
C GLU A 49 -5.88 -0.77 -17.06
N SER A 50 -6.37 0.46 -16.98
CA SER A 50 -5.51 1.64 -16.96
C SER A 50 -5.07 2.01 -15.55
N GLU A 51 -5.83 1.57 -14.53
CA GLU A 51 -5.57 1.89 -13.13
C GLU A 51 -5.82 0.68 -12.24
N CYS A 52 -5.21 0.71 -11.06
CA CYS A 52 -5.48 -0.28 -10.04
C CYS A 52 -5.76 0.41 -8.70
N VAL A 53 -6.47 -0.30 -7.84
CA VAL A 53 -6.64 0.06 -6.44
C VAL A 53 -6.09 -1.09 -5.61
N ILE A 54 -5.26 -0.77 -4.64
CA ILE A 54 -4.70 -1.75 -3.72
C ILE A 54 -5.32 -1.51 -2.36
N ILE A 55 -5.89 -2.55 -1.77
CA ILE A 55 -6.46 -2.52 -0.42
C ILE A 55 -5.53 -3.33 0.48
N GLU A 56 -5.04 -2.69 1.54
CA GLU A 56 -4.12 -3.30 2.47
C GLU A 56 -4.68 -3.16 3.88
N ARG A 57 -4.55 -4.20 4.68
CA ARG A 57 -4.97 -4.16 6.07
C ARG A 57 -3.90 -4.82 6.92
N TYR A 58 -3.54 -4.14 8.01
CA TYR A 58 -2.46 -4.57 8.90
C TYR A 58 -2.98 -4.69 10.32
N ARG A 59 -2.44 -5.66 11.05
CA ARG A 59 -2.79 -5.88 12.45
C ARG A 59 -2.54 -4.64 13.30
N ASP A 60 -1.47 -3.89 13.01
CA ASP A 60 -1.07 -2.70 13.75
C ASP A 60 -0.05 -1.88 12.94
N SER A 61 0.44 -0.79 13.53
CA SER A 61 1.42 0.08 12.88
C SER A 61 2.74 -0.63 12.57
N GLU A 62 3.19 -1.51 13.47
CA GLU A 62 4.44 -2.25 13.25
C GLU A 62 4.34 -3.16 12.05
N ALA A 63 3.18 -3.78 11.85
CA ALA A 63 2.95 -4.64 10.70
C ALA A 63 3.04 -3.88 9.39
N LEU A 64 2.50 -2.65 9.34
CA LEU A 64 2.63 -1.80 8.16
C LEU A 64 4.09 -1.45 7.90
N MET A 65 4.83 -1.11 8.95
CA MET A 65 6.24 -0.74 8.81
C MET A 65 7.09 -1.94 8.36
N GLU A 66 6.77 -3.13 8.84
CA GLU A 66 7.41 -4.36 8.40
C GLU A 66 7.16 -4.60 6.91
N HIS A 67 5.90 -4.45 6.49
CA HIS A 67 5.52 -4.60 5.09
C HIS A 67 6.31 -3.63 4.22
N ALA A 68 6.38 -2.36 4.60
CA ALA A 68 7.12 -1.36 3.85
C ALA A 68 8.60 -1.72 3.73
N ALA A 69 9.21 -2.23 4.80
CA ALA A 69 10.61 -2.63 4.79
C ALA A 69 10.82 -3.85 3.88
N ASN A 70 9.93 -4.84 3.95
CA ASN A 70 10.04 -6.05 3.13
C ASN A 70 9.91 -5.75 1.63
N LEU A 71 9.15 -4.72 1.27
CA LEU A 71 8.89 -4.36 -0.13
C LEU A 71 9.67 -3.14 -0.60
N GLU A 72 10.62 -2.64 0.18
CA GLU A 72 11.29 -1.38 -0.12
C GLU A 72 11.85 -1.32 -1.55
N ASP A 73 12.64 -2.31 -1.95
CA ASP A 73 13.26 -2.32 -3.28
C ASP A 73 12.22 -2.49 -4.39
N LEU A 74 11.27 -3.40 -4.18
CA LEU A 74 10.25 -3.69 -5.18
C LEU A 74 9.28 -2.52 -5.33
N SER A 75 8.98 -1.82 -4.23
CA SER A 75 8.14 -0.62 -4.28
C SER A 75 8.78 0.47 -5.13
N ALA A 76 10.10 0.64 -5.05
CA ALA A 76 10.79 1.62 -5.87
C ALA A 76 10.65 1.28 -7.37
N GLU A 77 10.74 0.00 -7.73
CA GLU A 77 10.52 -0.43 -9.12
C GLU A 77 9.09 -0.18 -9.59
N ILE A 78 8.11 -0.46 -8.72
CA ILE A 78 6.69 -0.21 -9.05
C ILE A 78 6.45 1.28 -9.25
N LEU A 79 6.94 2.12 -8.34
CA LEU A 79 6.72 3.56 -8.41
C LEU A 79 7.38 4.19 -9.64
N ALA A 80 8.36 3.53 -10.23
CA ALA A 80 9.01 4.01 -11.46
C ALA A 80 8.14 3.83 -12.72
N ILE A 81 7.09 2.99 -12.65
CA ILE A 81 6.26 2.66 -13.82
C ILE A 81 4.78 3.01 -13.63
N VAL A 82 4.43 3.70 -12.55
CA VAL A 82 3.06 4.13 -12.29
C VAL A 82 3.04 5.59 -11.89
N THR A 83 1.86 6.21 -12.00
CA THR A 83 1.56 7.51 -11.42
C THR A 83 0.65 7.28 -10.23
N VAL A 84 1.03 7.76 -9.06
CA VAL A 84 0.20 7.63 -7.85
C VAL A 84 -0.92 8.66 -7.93
N VAL A 85 -2.16 8.18 -7.97
CA VAL A 85 -3.35 9.04 -8.02
C VAL A 85 -3.80 9.40 -6.61
N HIS A 86 -3.89 8.40 -5.73
CA HIS A 86 -4.24 8.55 -4.33
C HIS A 86 -3.45 7.57 -3.48
N GLY A 87 -3.22 7.95 -2.23
CA GLY A 87 -2.73 7.05 -1.20
C GLY A 87 -3.26 7.52 0.13
N GLU A 88 -3.84 6.60 0.91
CA GLU A 88 -4.45 6.91 2.19
C GLU A 88 -4.09 5.84 3.21
N VAL A 89 -3.83 6.28 4.44
CA VAL A 89 -3.68 5.39 5.58
C VAL A 89 -4.79 5.74 6.56
N LEU A 90 -5.56 4.74 6.94
CA LEU A 90 -6.73 4.92 7.81
C LEU A 90 -6.49 4.19 9.12
N GLY A 91 -6.65 4.90 10.23
CA GLY A 91 -6.52 4.30 11.55
C GLY A 91 -5.88 5.26 12.55
N ASP A 92 -5.53 4.71 13.71
CA ASP A 92 -4.88 5.45 14.78
C ASP A 92 -3.43 4.93 14.91
N PRO A 93 -2.49 5.51 14.16
CA PRO A 93 -1.14 4.97 14.08
C PRO A 93 -0.32 5.27 15.34
N SER A 94 0.73 4.46 15.53
CA SER A 94 1.73 4.72 16.55
C SER A 94 2.42 6.07 16.28
N ALA A 95 3.07 6.62 17.30
CA ALA A 95 3.83 7.87 17.13
C ALA A 95 4.90 7.73 16.06
N GLU A 96 5.54 6.57 15.96
CA GLU A 96 6.58 6.31 14.98
C GLU A 96 6.01 6.31 13.55
N LEU A 97 4.88 5.61 13.33
CA LEU A 97 4.26 5.60 12.01
C LEU A 97 3.71 6.97 11.65
N ARG A 98 3.10 7.67 12.61
CA ARG A 98 2.60 9.03 12.38
C ARG A 98 3.72 9.97 11.94
N ALA A 99 4.88 9.88 12.57
CA ALA A 99 6.04 10.69 12.19
C ALA A 99 6.53 10.36 10.77
N ALA A 100 6.53 9.08 10.41
CA ALA A 100 6.93 8.65 9.07
C ALA A 100 5.95 9.17 8.01
N LEU A 101 4.66 9.20 8.31
CA LEU A 101 3.63 9.68 7.38
C LEU A 101 3.62 11.20 7.24
N ALA A 102 4.07 11.92 8.28
CA ALA A 102 4.03 13.39 8.29
C ALA A 102 4.93 14.03 7.24
N ASP A 103 5.98 13.33 6.82
CA ASP A 103 6.94 13.85 5.85
C ASP A 103 6.50 13.66 4.40
N SER A 104 5.32 13.07 4.18
CA SER A 104 4.86 12.69 2.85
C SER A 104 3.45 13.24 2.59
N GLU A 105 3.23 13.76 1.38
CA GLU A 105 1.88 14.18 0.98
C GLU A 105 1.02 12.96 0.62
N ILE A 106 1.66 11.88 0.19
CA ILE A 106 1.02 10.63 -0.18
C ILE A 106 1.82 9.51 0.48
N PRO A 107 1.18 8.67 1.30
CA PRO A 107 -0.24 8.63 1.62
C PRO A 107 -0.64 9.67 2.65
N GLN A 108 -1.90 10.09 2.59
CA GLN A 108 -2.50 10.99 3.57
C GLN A 108 -3.10 10.18 4.72
N LEU A 109 -2.92 10.64 5.95
CA LEU A 109 -3.45 9.97 7.13
C LEU A 109 -4.87 10.47 7.44
N PHE A 110 -5.78 9.51 7.66
CA PHE A 110 -7.13 9.79 8.15
C PHE A 110 -7.35 8.99 9.43
N THR A 111 -7.65 9.68 10.52
CA THR A 111 -7.84 9.04 11.83
C THR A 111 -9.33 8.81 12.09
N PRO A 112 -9.66 7.83 12.95
CA PRO A 112 -11.06 7.50 13.20
C PRO A 112 -11.87 8.69 13.75
N TYR A 113 -13.06 8.86 13.20
CA TYR A 113 -14.03 9.81 13.72
C TYR A 113 -15.20 9.09 14.38
N ALA A 114 -15.77 8.11 13.69
CA ALA A 114 -16.91 7.36 14.19
C ALA A 114 -16.92 5.96 13.58
N SER A 115 -17.39 4.99 14.34
CA SER A 115 -17.59 3.62 13.86
C SER A 115 -18.73 2.99 14.64
N MET A 116 -19.30 1.95 14.10
CA MET A 116 -20.36 1.22 14.79
C MET A 116 -19.82 0.08 15.65
#